data_8ab618bc040b8a4acb055a153695fd17
#
_entry.id   8ab618bc040b8a4acb055a153695fd17
#
_cell.length_a   1.000
_cell.length_b   1.000
_cell.length_c   1.000
_cell.angle_alpha   90.00
_cell.angle_beta   90.00
_cell.angle_gamma   90.00
#
_symmetry.space_group_name_H-M   'P 1'
#
loop_
_entity.id
_entity.type
_entity.pdbx_description
1 polymer ?
#
loop_
_entity_poly.entity_id
_entity_poly.type
_entity_poly.pdbx_seq_one_letter_code
_entity_poly.pdbx_strand_id
1 'polypeptide(L)'
;MKTEYKPYVDALIELAIREDIGDGDHTSLCCIPADERGRMRLLCKQEGIIAGIEIARLVLERLDPTVEFDQRIADGTRVRPGDVAFYVAGSLRSLLQAERILLNIMQRMSGVATQTAVYVKRLEGLHTKVLDTRKTTPGMRVLDKMAVKIGGGENHRMGLFDMVLLKDNHIDFAGGIRPAIAGVREYLAAKGKNIPIECEVRSLEDIDEVFAAGGVDRIMFDNFTPEMTRKAVEKVAGRCETESSGGITLETMRDYAECGVDFISVGALTHQIKSLDMSLKACE
;
A
#
# COMPACT_ATOMS: atom_id res chain seq x y z
N MET A 1 -10.98 -8.90 -0.06
CA MET A 1 -9.61 -8.91 -0.68
C MET A 1 -9.69 -9.38 -2.13
N LYS A 2 -8.85 -8.85 -3.05
CA LYS A 2 -8.77 -9.35 -4.43
C LYS A 2 -8.20 -10.77 -4.46
N THR A 3 -8.74 -11.63 -5.34
CA THR A 3 -8.31 -13.04 -5.47
C THR A 3 -6.82 -13.18 -5.79
N GLU A 4 -6.26 -12.26 -6.58
CA GLU A 4 -4.84 -12.22 -6.95
C GLU A 4 -3.89 -11.97 -5.77
N TYR A 5 -4.39 -11.37 -4.66
CA TYR A 5 -3.61 -11.09 -3.46
C TYR A 5 -3.53 -12.28 -2.50
N LYS A 6 -4.51 -13.18 -2.58
CA LYS A 6 -4.64 -14.30 -1.64
C LYS A 6 -3.37 -15.14 -1.50
N PRO A 7 -2.67 -15.57 -2.57
CA PRO A 7 -1.45 -16.37 -2.42
C PRO A 7 -0.34 -15.66 -1.63
N TYR A 8 -0.20 -14.34 -1.80
CA TYR A 8 0.81 -13.55 -1.06
C TYR A 8 0.44 -13.39 0.41
N VAL A 9 -0.84 -13.20 0.70
CA VAL A 9 -1.35 -13.07 2.08
C VAL A 9 -1.23 -14.41 2.80
N ASP A 10 -1.63 -15.51 2.18
CA ASP A 10 -1.49 -16.85 2.75
C ASP A 10 -0.03 -17.19 3.05
N ALA A 11 0.89 -16.91 2.13
CA ALA A 11 2.33 -17.14 2.32
C ALA A 11 2.90 -16.29 3.47
N LEU A 12 2.44 -15.03 3.61
CA LEU A 12 2.87 -14.17 4.70
C LEU A 12 2.36 -14.67 6.05
N ILE A 13 1.09 -15.08 6.13
CA ILE A 13 0.51 -15.63 7.38
C ILE A 13 1.25 -16.91 7.78
N GLU A 14 1.52 -17.82 6.85
CA GLU A 14 2.30 -19.05 7.13
C GLU A 14 3.71 -18.73 7.63
N LEU A 15 4.37 -17.73 7.02
CA LEU A 15 5.69 -17.30 7.46
C LEU A 15 5.63 -16.73 8.88
N ALA A 16 4.67 -15.86 9.16
CA ALA A 16 4.50 -15.22 10.47
C ALA A 16 4.19 -16.26 11.57
N ILE A 17 3.33 -17.25 11.29
CA ILE A 17 3.03 -18.35 12.21
C ILE A 17 4.30 -19.16 12.51
N ARG A 18 5.08 -19.48 11.50
CA ARG A 18 6.33 -20.23 11.67
C ARG A 18 7.38 -19.44 12.46
N GLU A 19 7.46 -18.13 12.21
CA GLU A 19 8.41 -17.24 12.88
C GLU A 19 8.07 -17.05 14.37
N ASP A 20 6.78 -16.89 14.70
CA ASP A 20 6.37 -16.51 16.05
C ASP A 20 6.06 -17.72 16.96
N ILE A 21 5.49 -18.78 16.40
CA ILE A 21 5.04 -19.96 17.18
C ILE A 21 6.11 -21.07 17.19
N GLY A 22 6.82 -21.30 16.08
CA GLY A 22 7.85 -22.32 15.98
C GLY A 22 7.33 -23.73 16.29
N ASP A 23 7.90 -24.37 17.31
CA ASP A 23 7.51 -25.68 17.81
C ASP A 23 6.42 -25.63 18.89
N GLY A 24 5.95 -24.42 19.28
CA GLY A 24 4.80 -24.23 20.16
C GLY A 24 4.90 -22.99 21.05
N ASP A 25 3.75 -22.43 21.42
CA ASP A 25 3.65 -21.43 22.49
C ASP A 25 3.72 -22.12 23.86
N HIS A 26 4.93 -22.27 24.36
CA HIS A 26 5.18 -23.00 25.62
C HIS A 26 4.45 -22.36 26.81
N THR A 27 4.23 -21.04 26.80
CA THR A 27 3.48 -20.36 27.88
C THR A 27 2.03 -20.81 27.89
N SER A 28 1.35 -20.75 26.75
CA SER A 28 -0.06 -21.18 26.66
C SER A 28 -0.18 -22.69 26.85
N LEU A 29 0.78 -23.48 26.36
CA LEU A 29 0.76 -24.93 26.50
C LEU A 29 0.86 -25.39 27.96
N CYS A 30 1.64 -24.70 28.81
CA CYS A 30 1.77 -25.06 30.21
C CYS A 30 0.71 -24.45 31.16
N CYS A 31 0.13 -23.28 30.77
CA CYS A 31 -0.76 -22.53 31.67
C CYS A 31 -2.25 -22.67 31.33
N ILE A 32 -2.60 -23.02 30.08
CA ILE A 32 -3.99 -23.03 29.59
C ILE A 32 -4.40 -24.48 29.28
N PRO A 33 -5.50 -25.01 29.83
CA PRO A 33 -6.05 -26.31 29.43
C PRO A 33 -6.35 -26.36 27.92
N ALA A 34 -6.21 -27.54 27.32
CA ALA A 34 -6.34 -27.69 25.86
C ALA A 34 -7.75 -27.42 25.33
N ASP A 35 -8.75 -27.69 26.16
CA ASP A 35 -10.18 -27.53 25.88
C ASP A 35 -10.75 -26.19 26.35
N GLU A 36 -9.91 -25.34 26.95
CA GLU A 36 -10.34 -24.03 27.46
C GLU A 36 -10.68 -23.09 26.31
N ARG A 37 -11.88 -22.51 26.40
CA ARG A 37 -12.38 -21.52 25.42
C ARG A 37 -12.62 -20.18 26.10
N GLY A 38 -12.49 -19.11 25.33
CA GLY A 38 -12.71 -17.79 25.87
C GLY A 38 -13.03 -16.78 24.77
N ARG A 39 -13.21 -15.54 25.22
CA ARG A 39 -13.57 -14.43 24.37
C ARG A 39 -12.57 -13.27 24.54
N MET A 40 -12.21 -12.63 23.45
CA MET A 40 -11.34 -11.45 23.44
C MET A 40 -11.95 -10.35 22.58
N ARG A 41 -11.50 -9.11 22.80
CA ARG A 41 -11.89 -7.95 22.00
C ARG A 41 -10.66 -7.17 21.56
N LEU A 42 -10.68 -6.66 20.31
CA LEU A 42 -9.67 -5.74 19.82
C LEU A 42 -10.05 -4.31 20.15
N LEU A 43 -9.19 -3.65 20.94
CA LEU A 43 -9.33 -2.25 21.38
C LEU A 43 -8.38 -1.35 20.62
N CYS A 44 -8.90 -0.28 20.03
CA CYS A 44 -8.11 0.82 19.50
C CYS A 44 -7.61 1.70 20.66
N LYS A 45 -6.33 2.06 20.67
CA LYS A 45 -5.71 2.89 21.71
C LYS A 45 -5.30 4.28 21.22
N GLN A 46 -5.39 4.50 19.93
CA GLN A 46 -5.09 5.77 19.27
C GLN A 46 -6.16 6.11 18.25
N GLU A 47 -6.26 7.39 17.91
CA GLU A 47 -7.08 7.86 16.81
C GLU A 47 -6.38 7.58 15.48
N GLY A 48 -7.13 7.08 14.47
CA GLY A 48 -6.62 6.80 13.14
C GLY A 48 -7.64 6.13 12.23
N ILE A 49 -7.17 5.59 11.13
CA ILE A 49 -7.97 4.77 10.20
C ILE A 49 -7.61 3.30 10.44
N ILE A 50 -8.61 2.51 10.81
CA ILE A 50 -8.39 1.08 11.01
C ILE A 50 -8.25 0.35 9.69
N ALA A 51 -7.31 -0.61 9.61
CA ALA A 51 -7.09 -1.45 8.44
C ALA A 51 -6.55 -2.83 8.82
N GLY A 52 -6.96 -3.86 8.09
CA GLY A 52 -6.48 -5.22 8.25
C GLY A 52 -7.40 -6.15 9.05
N ILE A 53 -8.66 -5.79 9.24
CA ILE A 53 -9.64 -6.63 9.96
C ILE A 53 -9.86 -7.97 9.23
N GLU A 54 -9.95 -7.95 7.89
CA GLU A 54 -10.04 -9.17 7.09
C GLU A 54 -8.79 -10.06 7.27
N ILE A 55 -7.61 -9.45 7.35
CA ILE A 55 -6.35 -10.20 7.53
C ILE A 55 -6.29 -10.79 8.95
N ALA A 56 -6.71 -10.04 9.98
CA ALA A 56 -6.79 -10.56 11.34
C ALA A 56 -7.70 -11.78 11.44
N ARG A 57 -8.86 -11.76 10.75
CA ARG A 57 -9.76 -12.92 10.68
C ARG A 57 -9.07 -14.11 10.03
N LEU A 58 -8.36 -13.92 8.91
CA LEU A 58 -7.62 -15.00 8.24
C LEU A 58 -6.53 -15.62 9.13
N VAL A 59 -5.82 -14.80 9.93
CA VAL A 59 -4.83 -15.30 10.90
C VAL A 59 -5.51 -16.18 11.95
N LEU A 60 -6.64 -15.72 12.51
CA LEU A 60 -7.40 -16.46 13.52
C LEU A 60 -7.95 -17.77 12.96
N GLU A 61 -8.60 -17.76 11.78
CA GLU A 61 -9.15 -18.93 11.10
C GLU A 61 -8.07 -19.94 10.72
N ARG A 62 -6.83 -19.51 10.47
CA ARG A 62 -5.70 -20.38 10.17
C ARG A 62 -5.25 -21.17 11.40
N LEU A 63 -5.32 -20.58 12.59
CA LEU A 63 -4.92 -21.21 13.86
C LEU A 63 -6.07 -21.98 14.52
N ASP A 64 -7.31 -21.51 14.35
CA ASP A 64 -8.52 -22.16 14.84
C ASP A 64 -9.67 -21.99 13.82
N PRO A 65 -9.94 -23.00 12.97
CA PRO A 65 -11.05 -22.92 12.01
C PRO A 65 -12.44 -22.83 12.65
N THR A 66 -12.55 -23.04 13.96
CA THR A 66 -13.81 -22.98 14.73
C THR A 66 -14.01 -21.63 15.42
N VAL A 67 -13.12 -20.66 15.16
CA VAL A 67 -13.20 -19.33 15.77
C VAL A 67 -14.48 -18.60 15.34
N GLU A 68 -15.15 -17.96 16.31
CA GLU A 68 -16.27 -17.08 16.07
C GLU A 68 -15.77 -15.64 16.01
N PHE A 69 -15.97 -14.98 14.89
CA PHE A 69 -15.48 -13.61 14.65
C PHE A 69 -16.65 -12.64 14.46
N ASP A 70 -16.80 -11.68 15.40
CA ASP A 70 -17.87 -10.70 15.42
C ASP A 70 -17.29 -9.30 15.14
N GLN A 71 -17.31 -8.92 13.86
CA GLN A 71 -16.81 -7.62 13.39
C GLN A 71 -17.76 -6.49 13.78
N ARG A 72 -17.23 -5.41 14.39
CA ARG A 72 -17.96 -4.21 14.80
C ARG A 72 -17.67 -2.99 13.95
N ILE A 73 -16.45 -2.89 13.44
CA ILE A 73 -15.96 -1.75 12.65
C ILE A 73 -15.43 -2.30 11.33
N ALA A 74 -15.65 -1.58 10.24
CA ALA A 74 -15.11 -1.94 8.93
C ALA A 74 -13.74 -1.27 8.68
N ASP A 75 -12.90 -1.88 7.85
CA ASP A 75 -11.68 -1.26 7.35
C ASP A 75 -12.00 0.10 6.70
N GLY A 76 -11.14 1.08 6.90
CA GLY A 76 -11.33 2.46 6.42
C GLY A 76 -12.09 3.38 7.38
N THR A 77 -12.66 2.83 8.45
CA THR A 77 -13.35 3.64 9.47
C THR A 77 -12.35 4.41 10.33
N ARG A 78 -12.65 5.68 10.62
CA ARG A 78 -11.92 6.46 11.62
C ARG A 78 -12.28 5.98 13.00
N VAL A 79 -11.29 5.59 13.78
CA VAL A 79 -11.42 5.08 15.15
C VAL A 79 -10.80 6.02 16.17
N ARG A 80 -11.21 5.88 17.43
CA ARG A 80 -10.73 6.62 18.61
C ARG A 80 -10.31 5.67 19.72
N PRO A 81 -9.53 6.13 20.70
CA PRO A 81 -9.22 5.34 21.89
C PRO A 81 -10.50 4.82 22.59
N GLY A 82 -10.52 3.50 22.83
CA GLY A 82 -11.66 2.81 23.44
C GLY A 82 -12.62 2.12 22.46
N ASP A 83 -12.54 2.43 21.16
CA ASP A 83 -13.36 1.74 20.16
C ASP A 83 -12.98 0.26 20.08
N VAL A 84 -14.01 -0.61 19.98
CA VAL A 84 -13.86 -2.06 19.81
C VAL A 84 -14.04 -2.41 18.33
N ALA A 85 -13.00 -2.90 17.70
CA ALA A 85 -13.04 -3.23 16.27
C ALA A 85 -13.76 -4.56 15.99
N PHE A 86 -13.53 -5.55 16.84
CA PHE A 86 -14.21 -6.85 16.77
C PHE A 86 -14.13 -7.58 18.12
N TYR A 87 -15.00 -8.58 18.26
CA TYR A 87 -14.89 -9.63 19.26
C TYR A 87 -14.51 -10.94 18.56
N VAL A 88 -13.82 -11.78 19.30
CA VAL A 88 -13.44 -13.12 18.84
C VAL A 88 -13.61 -14.12 19.97
N ALA A 89 -14.18 -15.28 19.71
CA ALA A 89 -14.31 -16.39 20.65
C ALA A 89 -13.80 -17.69 20.03
N GLY A 90 -13.08 -18.49 20.83
CA GLY A 90 -12.45 -19.72 20.34
C GLY A 90 -11.57 -20.40 21.38
N SER A 91 -10.69 -21.29 20.95
CA SER A 91 -9.66 -21.86 21.82
C SER A 91 -8.77 -20.77 22.38
N LEU A 92 -8.63 -20.68 23.70
CA LEU A 92 -7.76 -19.67 24.33
C LEU A 92 -6.31 -19.79 23.89
N ARG A 93 -5.80 -21.00 23.68
CA ARG A 93 -4.45 -21.23 23.16
C ARG A 93 -4.28 -20.60 21.78
N SER A 94 -5.24 -20.83 20.87
CA SER A 94 -5.19 -20.28 19.51
C SER A 94 -5.34 -18.76 19.50
N LEU A 95 -6.21 -18.20 20.34
CA LEU A 95 -6.40 -16.74 20.45
C LEU A 95 -5.12 -16.04 20.95
N LEU A 96 -4.43 -16.62 21.93
CA LEU A 96 -3.16 -16.09 22.46
C LEU A 96 -2.03 -16.19 21.43
N GLN A 97 -1.94 -17.31 20.68
CA GLN A 97 -0.97 -17.48 19.60
C GLN A 97 -1.21 -16.49 18.46
N ALA A 98 -2.48 -16.19 18.12
CA ALA A 98 -2.83 -15.24 17.07
C ALA A 98 -2.53 -13.78 17.45
N GLU A 99 -2.56 -13.44 18.74
CA GLU A 99 -2.57 -12.06 19.24
C GLU A 99 -1.45 -11.22 18.63
N ARG A 100 -0.20 -11.64 18.75
CA ARG A 100 0.93 -10.84 18.30
C ARG A 100 0.98 -10.71 16.80
N ILE A 101 0.72 -11.80 16.07
CA ILE A 101 0.73 -11.84 14.60
C ILE A 101 -0.31 -10.86 14.05
N LEU A 102 -1.58 -10.98 14.48
CA LEU A 102 -2.64 -10.11 13.99
C LEU A 102 -2.43 -8.64 14.38
N LEU A 103 -1.95 -8.37 15.62
CA LEU A 103 -1.67 -7.00 16.06
C LEU A 103 -0.56 -6.34 15.24
N ASN A 104 0.54 -7.04 14.98
CA ASN A 104 1.64 -6.51 14.17
C ASN A 104 1.17 -6.12 12.76
N ILE A 105 0.36 -6.97 12.14
CA ILE A 105 -0.20 -6.71 10.80
C ILE A 105 -1.17 -5.53 10.85
N MET A 106 -2.17 -5.55 11.74
CA MET A 106 -3.19 -4.51 11.81
C MET A 106 -2.65 -3.16 12.21
N GLN A 107 -1.75 -3.11 13.19
CA GLN A 107 -1.10 -1.87 13.64
C GLN A 107 -0.33 -1.21 12.50
N ARG A 108 0.41 -2.00 11.71
CA ARG A 108 1.13 -1.51 10.53
C ARG A 108 0.16 -1.04 9.44
N MET A 109 -0.81 -1.85 9.04
CA MET A 109 -1.78 -1.50 8.00
C MET A 109 -2.56 -0.25 8.38
N SER A 110 -3.00 -0.14 9.64
CA SER A 110 -3.72 1.04 10.14
C SER A 110 -2.81 2.28 10.19
N GLY A 111 -1.53 2.11 10.48
CA GLY A 111 -0.54 3.19 10.39
C GLY A 111 -0.39 3.73 8.96
N VAL A 112 -0.25 2.83 7.97
CA VAL A 112 -0.21 3.19 6.53
C VAL A 112 -1.50 3.87 6.10
N ALA A 113 -2.67 3.32 6.45
CA ALA A 113 -3.97 3.90 6.09
C ALA A 113 -4.19 5.28 6.73
N THR A 114 -3.82 5.44 8.00
CA THR A 114 -3.91 6.71 8.73
C THR A 114 -3.03 7.78 8.08
N GLN A 115 -1.78 7.44 7.78
CA GLN A 115 -0.86 8.36 7.12
C GLN A 115 -1.38 8.73 5.73
N THR A 116 -1.82 7.74 4.94
CA THR A 116 -2.38 7.99 3.61
C THR A 116 -3.57 8.94 3.67
N ALA A 117 -4.49 8.76 4.64
CA ALA A 117 -5.64 9.66 4.80
C ALA A 117 -5.23 11.12 5.08
N VAL A 118 -4.10 11.35 5.76
CA VAL A 118 -3.55 12.70 5.96
C VAL A 118 -3.09 13.31 4.64
N TYR A 119 -2.39 12.53 3.79
CA TYR A 119 -1.96 13.00 2.46
C TYR A 119 -3.15 13.24 1.54
N VAL A 120 -4.14 12.34 1.51
CA VAL A 120 -5.37 12.50 0.73
C VAL A 120 -6.12 13.76 1.13
N LYS A 121 -6.26 14.02 2.44
CA LYS A 121 -6.91 15.23 2.95
C LYS A 121 -6.17 16.51 2.51
N ARG A 122 -4.85 16.48 2.35
CA ARG A 122 -4.07 17.61 1.88
C ARG A 122 -4.42 18.02 0.45
N LEU A 123 -4.91 17.08 -0.35
CA LEU A 123 -5.33 17.27 -1.75
C LEU A 123 -6.83 17.55 -1.90
N GLU A 124 -7.57 17.72 -0.81
CA GLU A 124 -9.02 17.97 -0.86
C GLU A 124 -9.33 19.20 -1.72
N GLY A 125 -10.32 19.05 -2.63
CA GLY A 125 -10.71 20.06 -3.61
C GLY A 125 -9.92 20.06 -4.91
N LEU A 126 -8.90 19.19 -5.06
CA LEU A 126 -8.12 19.01 -6.28
C LEU A 126 -8.41 17.65 -6.91
N HIS A 127 -8.20 17.51 -8.23
CA HIS A 127 -8.40 16.23 -8.93
C HIS A 127 -7.22 15.27 -8.73
N THR A 128 -6.05 15.80 -8.35
CA THR A 128 -4.81 15.05 -8.16
C THR A 128 -4.98 13.96 -7.10
N LYS A 129 -4.47 12.75 -7.38
CA LYS A 129 -4.48 11.63 -6.46
C LYS A 129 -3.07 11.30 -5.97
N VAL A 130 -2.98 10.85 -4.71
CA VAL A 130 -1.70 10.38 -4.16
C VAL A 130 -1.52 8.90 -4.45
N LEU A 131 -0.32 8.54 -4.95
CA LEU A 131 0.10 7.17 -5.22
C LEU A 131 1.10 6.67 -4.18
N ASP A 132 1.03 5.39 -3.89
CA ASP A 132 2.15 4.68 -3.26
C ASP A 132 3.31 4.45 -4.25
N THR A 133 4.31 3.71 -3.80
CA THR A 133 5.46 3.31 -4.60
C THR A 133 5.79 1.82 -4.37
N ARG A 134 6.90 1.34 -4.95
CA ARG A 134 7.48 0.04 -4.62
C ARG A 134 8.39 0.05 -3.38
N LYS A 135 8.52 1.19 -2.68
CA LYS A 135 9.31 1.35 -1.44
C LYS A 135 8.53 0.80 -0.24
N THR A 136 8.13 -0.48 -0.31
CA THR A 136 7.41 -1.22 0.72
C THR A 136 8.37 -2.11 1.51
N THR A 137 7.98 -2.53 2.71
CA THR A 137 8.71 -3.57 3.44
C THR A 137 8.69 -4.87 2.62
N PRO A 138 9.84 -5.54 2.42
CA PRO A 138 9.88 -6.83 1.73
C PRO A 138 8.87 -7.83 2.33
N GLY A 139 8.13 -8.52 1.46
CA GLY A 139 7.05 -9.44 1.85
C GLY A 139 5.71 -8.76 2.18
N MET A 140 5.70 -7.48 2.59
CA MET A 140 4.49 -6.77 3.05
C MET A 140 3.78 -5.96 1.94
N ARG A 141 4.28 -5.97 0.69
CA ARG A 141 3.78 -5.06 -0.37
C ARG A 141 2.28 -5.12 -0.60
N VAL A 142 1.72 -6.33 -0.63
CA VAL A 142 0.27 -6.49 -0.84
C VAL A 142 -0.50 -5.80 0.28
N LEU A 143 -0.12 -6.00 1.54
CA LEU A 143 -0.78 -5.40 2.70
C LEU A 143 -0.56 -3.88 2.77
N ASP A 144 0.67 -3.39 2.50
CA ASP A 144 0.96 -1.96 2.44
C ASP A 144 0.10 -1.26 1.38
N LYS A 145 -0.01 -1.84 0.17
CA LYS A 145 -0.81 -1.27 -0.91
C LYS A 145 -2.32 -1.37 -0.65
N MET A 146 -2.79 -2.44 -0.02
CA MET A 146 -4.18 -2.53 0.47
C MET A 146 -4.47 -1.41 1.48
N ALA A 147 -3.56 -1.18 2.42
CA ALA A 147 -3.70 -0.14 3.43
C ALA A 147 -3.71 1.27 2.84
N VAL A 148 -2.90 1.54 1.79
CA VAL A 148 -2.96 2.80 1.04
C VAL A 148 -4.35 3.01 0.42
N LYS A 149 -4.93 1.99 -0.21
CA LYS A 149 -6.30 2.07 -0.76
C LYS A 149 -7.35 2.32 0.33
N ILE A 150 -7.22 1.64 1.48
CA ILE A 150 -8.11 1.82 2.64
C ILE A 150 -8.01 3.27 3.17
N GLY A 151 -6.83 3.86 3.14
CA GLY A 151 -6.61 5.27 3.52
C GLY A 151 -7.07 6.30 2.48
N GLY A 152 -7.60 5.87 1.33
CA GLY A 152 -8.13 6.73 0.26
C GLY A 152 -7.11 7.11 -0.82
N GLY A 153 -5.88 6.60 -0.76
CA GLY A 153 -4.88 6.73 -1.81
C GLY A 153 -5.09 5.78 -2.99
N GLU A 154 -4.23 5.89 -4.00
CA GLU A 154 -4.20 4.99 -5.15
C GLU A 154 -2.90 4.18 -5.16
N ASN A 155 -2.93 3.04 -5.84
CA ASN A 155 -1.73 2.23 -6.00
C ASN A 155 -1.02 2.56 -7.31
N HIS A 156 0.27 2.82 -7.25
CA HIS A 156 1.17 2.68 -8.38
C HIS A 156 1.33 1.19 -8.71
N ARG A 157 2.07 0.83 -9.76
CA ARG A 157 2.34 -0.56 -10.16
C ARG A 157 2.66 -1.45 -8.95
N MET A 158 2.11 -2.67 -8.98
CA MET A 158 2.35 -3.67 -7.93
C MET A 158 3.79 -4.19 -7.97
N GLY A 159 4.32 -4.40 -9.17
CA GLY A 159 5.66 -4.98 -9.36
C GLY A 159 6.34 -4.50 -10.62
N LEU A 160 7.19 -5.34 -11.18
CA LEU A 160 7.86 -5.09 -12.46
C LEU A 160 7.11 -5.72 -13.65
N PHE A 161 5.94 -6.31 -13.38
CA PHE A 161 5.19 -7.15 -14.30
C PHE A 161 3.88 -6.54 -14.81
N ASP A 162 3.36 -5.53 -14.14
CA ASP A 162 2.03 -4.96 -14.37
C ASP A 162 2.04 -3.55 -15.01
N MET A 163 3.22 -2.93 -15.09
CA MET A 163 3.46 -1.67 -15.81
C MET A 163 4.94 -1.54 -16.14
N VAL A 164 5.27 -1.10 -17.35
CA VAL A 164 6.62 -0.65 -17.68
C VAL A 164 6.81 0.76 -17.13
N LEU A 165 7.91 0.99 -16.41
CA LEU A 165 8.36 2.32 -16.02
C LEU A 165 9.80 2.49 -16.48
N LEU A 166 9.98 3.32 -17.50
CA LEU A 166 11.28 3.73 -18.01
C LEU A 166 11.84 4.80 -17.08
N LYS A 167 12.87 4.45 -16.34
CA LYS A 167 13.60 5.34 -15.43
C LYS A 167 14.85 5.88 -16.12
N ASP A 168 15.46 6.89 -15.49
CA ASP A 168 16.70 7.54 -15.92
C ASP A 168 17.74 6.52 -16.43
N ASN A 169 18.12 5.54 -15.63
CA ASN A 169 19.09 4.52 -16.00
C ASN A 169 18.66 3.65 -17.19
N HIS A 170 17.36 3.34 -17.32
CA HIS A 170 16.87 2.59 -18.48
C HIS A 170 17.01 3.41 -19.76
N ILE A 171 16.70 4.70 -19.69
CA ILE A 171 16.78 5.64 -20.81
C ILE A 171 18.23 5.84 -21.22
N ASP A 172 19.12 6.07 -20.24
CA ASP A 172 20.54 6.31 -20.50
C ASP A 172 21.22 5.08 -21.13
N PHE A 173 20.95 3.87 -20.59
CA PHE A 173 21.50 2.62 -21.15
C PHE A 173 20.89 2.24 -22.50
N ALA A 174 19.67 2.65 -22.81
CA ALA A 174 19.04 2.42 -24.11
C ALA A 174 19.53 3.41 -25.20
N GLY A 175 20.28 4.45 -24.83
CA GLY A 175 20.75 5.48 -25.75
C GLY A 175 19.77 6.63 -25.98
N GLY A 176 18.79 6.82 -25.05
CA GLY A 176 17.85 7.92 -25.06
C GLY A 176 16.37 7.46 -24.98
N ILE A 177 15.46 8.44 -24.89
CA ILE A 177 14.02 8.20 -24.71
C ILE A 177 13.42 7.44 -25.90
N ARG A 178 13.69 7.87 -27.13
CA ARG A 178 13.10 7.22 -28.33
C ARG A 178 13.53 5.77 -28.48
N PRO A 179 14.82 5.40 -28.39
CA PRO A 179 15.24 4.00 -28.43
C PRO A 179 14.63 3.17 -27.28
N ALA A 180 14.55 3.72 -26.06
CA ALA A 180 13.97 3.04 -24.93
C ALA A 180 12.49 2.70 -25.16
N ILE A 181 11.68 3.66 -25.61
CA ILE A 181 10.26 3.45 -25.90
C ILE A 181 10.06 2.48 -27.07
N ALA A 182 10.89 2.59 -28.13
CA ALA A 182 10.82 1.67 -29.25
C ALA A 182 11.11 0.22 -28.84
N GLY A 183 12.14 0.00 -28.02
CA GLY A 183 12.47 -1.32 -27.46
C GLY A 183 11.36 -1.89 -26.57
N VAL A 184 10.70 -1.06 -25.74
CA VAL A 184 9.55 -1.49 -24.92
C VAL A 184 8.41 -1.95 -25.82
N ARG A 185 8.04 -1.17 -26.85
CA ARG A 185 6.93 -1.50 -27.75
C ARG A 185 7.19 -2.80 -28.51
N GLU A 186 8.42 -2.97 -29.05
CA GLU A 186 8.82 -4.21 -29.70
C GLU A 186 8.73 -5.42 -28.77
N TYR A 187 9.26 -5.28 -27.55
CA TYR A 187 9.18 -6.32 -26.52
C TYR A 187 7.76 -6.71 -26.15
N LEU A 188 6.88 -5.73 -25.87
CA LEU A 188 5.50 -5.97 -25.49
C LEU A 188 4.72 -6.64 -26.64
N ALA A 189 4.92 -6.19 -27.87
CA ALA A 189 4.32 -6.80 -29.07
C ALA A 189 4.78 -8.26 -29.24
N ALA A 190 6.08 -8.53 -29.11
CA ALA A 190 6.65 -9.89 -29.23
C ALA A 190 6.12 -10.83 -28.12
N LYS A 191 5.80 -10.30 -26.92
CA LYS A 191 5.25 -11.06 -25.80
C LYS A 191 3.72 -11.13 -25.78
N GLY A 192 3.02 -10.42 -26.67
CA GLY A 192 1.56 -10.30 -26.64
C GLY A 192 1.04 -9.68 -25.34
N LYS A 193 1.82 -8.78 -24.72
CA LYS A 193 1.44 -8.10 -23.46
C LYS A 193 0.86 -6.72 -23.75
N ASN A 194 -0.23 -6.41 -23.07
CA ASN A 194 -0.84 -5.08 -23.08
C ASN A 194 -0.85 -4.53 -21.64
N ILE A 195 0.27 -3.93 -21.23
CA ILE A 195 0.45 -3.29 -19.93
C ILE A 195 0.84 -1.82 -20.15
N PRO A 196 0.46 -0.90 -19.23
CA PRO A 196 0.76 0.52 -19.35
C PRO A 196 2.26 0.80 -19.43
N ILE A 197 2.60 1.88 -20.12
CA ILE A 197 3.97 2.39 -20.24
C ILE A 197 4.04 3.76 -19.60
N GLU A 198 4.91 3.91 -18.62
CA GLU A 198 5.24 5.17 -17.98
C GLU A 198 6.69 5.53 -18.29
N CYS A 199 6.95 6.81 -18.57
CA CYS A 199 8.27 7.33 -18.86
C CYS A 199 8.62 8.49 -17.92
N GLU A 200 9.72 8.33 -17.19
CA GLU A 200 10.33 9.39 -16.38
C GLU A 200 11.04 10.40 -17.28
N VAL A 201 10.83 11.70 -17.04
CA VAL A 201 11.45 12.79 -17.78
C VAL A 201 12.16 13.74 -16.81
N ARG A 202 13.29 14.29 -17.24
CA ARG A 202 14.17 15.17 -16.46
C ARG A 202 14.16 16.63 -16.96
N SER A 203 13.55 16.88 -18.13
CA SER A 203 13.45 18.19 -18.76
C SER A 203 12.15 18.38 -19.54
N LEU A 204 11.86 19.61 -19.97
CA LEU A 204 10.72 19.89 -20.85
C LEU A 204 10.95 19.36 -22.27
N GLU A 205 12.20 19.28 -22.70
CA GLU A 205 12.63 18.74 -23.99
C GLU A 205 12.36 17.21 -24.06
N ASP A 206 12.55 16.49 -22.94
CA ASP A 206 12.27 15.07 -22.85
C ASP A 206 10.80 14.76 -23.16
N ILE A 207 9.87 15.66 -22.80
CA ILE A 207 8.43 15.51 -23.10
C ILE A 207 8.20 15.50 -24.62
N ASP A 208 8.95 16.31 -25.40
CA ASP A 208 8.86 16.32 -26.85
C ASP A 208 9.37 14.98 -27.42
N GLU A 209 10.45 14.43 -26.85
CA GLU A 209 10.99 13.14 -27.24
C GLU A 209 10.00 11.99 -26.96
N VAL A 210 9.33 12.00 -25.80
CA VAL A 210 8.28 11.03 -25.47
C VAL A 210 7.15 11.09 -26.49
N PHE A 211 6.66 12.29 -26.81
CA PHE A 211 5.58 12.43 -27.78
C PHE A 211 5.99 12.10 -29.22
N ALA A 212 7.23 12.38 -29.58
CA ALA A 212 7.75 11.99 -30.87
C ALA A 212 7.88 10.46 -31.05
N ALA A 213 8.19 9.73 -29.95
CA ALA A 213 8.19 8.27 -29.91
C ALA A 213 6.78 7.68 -29.89
N GLY A 214 5.86 8.30 -29.12
CA GLY A 214 4.47 7.88 -28.94
C GLY A 214 4.28 6.58 -28.14
N GLY A 215 3.04 6.30 -27.73
CA GLY A 215 2.68 5.05 -27.04
C GLY A 215 3.08 4.99 -25.57
N VAL A 216 3.14 6.14 -24.91
CA VAL A 216 3.32 6.27 -23.46
C VAL A 216 1.99 6.70 -22.83
N ASP A 217 1.57 6.01 -21.78
CA ASP A 217 0.29 6.24 -21.10
C ASP A 217 0.42 7.29 -19.99
N ARG A 218 1.61 7.40 -19.37
CA ARG A 218 1.89 8.36 -18.30
C ARG A 218 3.31 8.90 -18.42
N ILE A 219 3.46 10.20 -18.12
CA ILE A 219 4.77 10.86 -17.99
C ILE A 219 4.97 11.22 -16.51
N MET A 220 6.12 10.79 -15.95
CA MET A 220 6.55 11.13 -14.61
C MET A 220 7.56 12.27 -14.67
N PHE A 221 7.26 13.39 -14.02
CA PHE A 221 8.17 14.53 -13.83
C PHE A 221 9.06 14.25 -12.62
N ASP A 222 10.30 13.86 -12.88
CA ASP A 222 11.24 13.49 -11.81
C ASP A 222 11.99 14.72 -11.29
N ASN A 223 11.81 14.99 -10.00
CA ASN A 223 12.47 16.10 -9.29
C ASN A 223 12.21 17.51 -9.91
N PHE A 224 11.11 17.72 -10.63
CA PHE A 224 10.73 19.02 -11.13
C PHE A 224 10.34 19.94 -9.96
N THR A 225 10.60 21.24 -10.10
CA THR A 225 10.01 22.25 -9.23
C THR A 225 8.53 22.48 -9.58
N PRO A 226 7.70 23.03 -8.68
CA PRO A 226 6.31 23.36 -9.02
C PRO A 226 6.19 24.27 -10.27
N GLU A 227 7.13 25.20 -10.48
CA GLU A 227 7.14 26.04 -11.68
C GLU A 227 7.39 25.23 -12.95
N MET A 228 8.36 24.32 -12.94
CA MET A 228 8.63 23.41 -14.06
C MET A 228 7.46 22.47 -14.29
N THR A 229 6.87 21.95 -13.20
CA THR A 229 5.71 21.05 -13.26
C THR A 229 4.52 21.71 -13.98
N ARG A 230 4.24 22.99 -13.70
CA ARG A 230 3.16 23.74 -14.37
C ARG A 230 3.41 23.83 -15.86
N LYS A 231 4.63 24.22 -16.27
CA LYS A 231 5.02 24.27 -17.70
C LYS A 231 4.93 22.88 -18.36
N ALA A 232 5.30 21.83 -17.64
CA ALA A 232 5.22 20.46 -18.12
C ALA A 232 3.76 20.00 -18.32
N VAL A 233 2.87 20.29 -17.38
CA VAL A 233 1.43 19.99 -17.49
C VAL A 233 0.81 20.73 -18.68
N GLU A 234 1.10 22.02 -18.83
CA GLU A 234 0.68 22.82 -19.99
C GLU A 234 1.20 22.22 -21.32
N LYS A 235 2.44 21.74 -21.34
CA LYS A 235 3.05 21.12 -22.52
C LYS A 235 2.47 19.76 -22.83
N VAL A 236 2.15 18.94 -21.82
CA VAL A 236 1.45 17.64 -21.98
C VAL A 236 0.04 17.87 -22.50
N ALA A 237 -0.66 18.91 -22.06
CA ALA A 237 -1.98 19.34 -22.55
C ALA A 237 -3.02 18.18 -22.58
N GLY A 238 -3.02 17.30 -21.57
CA GLY A 238 -3.97 16.19 -21.44
C GLY A 238 -3.79 15.04 -22.44
N ARG A 239 -2.66 14.97 -23.15
CA ARG A 239 -2.38 13.88 -24.13
C ARG A 239 -2.10 12.53 -23.48
N CYS A 240 -1.66 12.52 -22.22
CA CYS A 240 -1.49 11.33 -21.38
C CYS A 240 -1.59 11.74 -19.92
N GLU A 241 -1.62 10.76 -19.01
CA GLU A 241 -1.57 11.02 -17.56
C GLU A 241 -0.23 11.64 -17.16
N THR A 242 -0.24 12.44 -16.08
CA THR A 242 0.91 13.13 -15.52
C THR A 242 1.14 12.75 -14.06
N GLU A 243 2.38 12.51 -13.68
CA GLU A 243 2.78 12.20 -12.32
C GLU A 243 3.94 13.10 -11.90
N SER A 244 3.87 13.70 -10.70
CA SER A 244 5.02 14.32 -10.04
C SER A 244 5.65 13.35 -9.06
N SER A 245 6.98 13.25 -9.10
CA SER A 245 7.79 12.40 -8.23
C SER A 245 9.09 13.08 -7.81
N GLY A 246 9.71 12.58 -6.74
CA GLY A 246 11.01 13.08 -6.24
C GLY A 246 10.87 14.10 -5.10
N GLY A 247 11.23 13.68 -3.87
CA GLY A 247 11.36 14.56 -2.70
C GLY A 247 10.08 15.26 -2.21
N ILE A 248 8.91 14.89 -2.73
CA ILE A 248 7.63 15.53 -2.38
C ILE A 248 7.20 15.10 -0.97
N THR A 249 6.97 16.08 -0.10
CA THR A 249 6.54 15.89 1.29
C THR A 249 5.07 16.30 1.49
N LEU A 250 4.53 16.04 2.68
CA LEU A 250 3.18 16.49 3.05
C LEU A 250 3.02 18.01 2.95
N GLU A 251 4.08 18.76 3.25
CA GLU A 251 4.08 20.22 3.22
C GLU A 251 4.05 20.75 1.78
N THR A 252 4.83 20.14 0.88
CA THR A 252 5.03 20.62 -0.48
C THR A 252 4.06 20.05 -1.51
N MET A 253 3.43 18.91 -1.23
CA MET A 253 2.63 18.20 -2.23
C MET A 253 1.49 19.01 -2.84
N ARG A 254 0.89 19.94 -2.07
CA ARG A 254 -0.20 20.77 -2.56
C ARG A 254 0.25 21.72 -3.67
N ASP A 255 1.47 22.25 -3.60
CA ASP A 255 2.02 23.14 -4.62
C ASP A 255 2.16 22.42 -5.98
N TYR A 256 2.52 21.12 -5.95
CA TYR A 256 2.58 20.28 -7.15
C TYR A 256 1.17 19.93 -7.66
N ALA A 257 0.25 19.61 -6.77
CA ALA A 257 -1.13 19.29 -7.16
C ALA A 257 -1.84 20.50 -7.81
N GLU A 258 -1.60 21.71 -7.31
CA GLU A 258 -2.13 22.97 -7.88
C GLU A 258 -1.52 23.30 -9.26
N CYS A 259 -0.47 22.61 -9.69
CA CYS A 259 0.02 22.65 -11.07
C CYS A 259 -0.85 21.86 -12.04
N GLY A 260 -1.76 21.00 -11.55
CA GLY A 260 -2.70 20.26 -12.37
C GLY A 260 -2.21 18.88 -12.80
N VAL A 261 -1.26 18.25 -12.07
CA VAL A 261 -0.88 16.85 -12.30
C VAL A 261 -2.00 15.90 -11.88
N ASP A 262 -2.10 14.74 -12.55
CA ASP A 262 -3.09 13.72 -12.21
C ASP A 262 -2.68 12.96 -10.95
N PHE A 263 -1.37 12.74 -10.77
CA PHE A 263 -0.83 11.94 -9.68
C PHE A 263 0.38 12.56 -9.01
N ILE A 264 0.55 12.25 -7.72
CA ILE A 264 1.77 12.50 -6.96
C ILE A 264 2.16 11.21 -6.25
N SER A 265 3.35 10.66 -6.55
CA SER A 265 3.85 9.49 -5.86
C SER A 265 4.64 9.85 -4.61
N VAL A 266 4.32 9.18 -3.50
CA VAL A 266 4.89 9.43 -2.18
C VAL A 266 5.37 8.15 -1.53
N GLY A 267 6.70 7.95 -1.48
CA GLY A 267 7.29 6.77 -0.84
C GLY A 267 7.02 6.71 0.67
N ALA A 268 6.95 7.86 1.34
CA ALA A 268 6.72 7.97 2.77
C ALA A 268 5.43 7.27 3.24
N LEU A 269 4.42 7.09 2.37
CA LEU A 269 3.18 6.38 2.72
C LEU A 269 3.45 4.99 3.29
N THR A 270 4.54 4.33 2.90
CA THR A 270 4.81 2.93 3.26
C THR A 270 6.12 2.71 4.02
N HIS A 271 7.12 3.60 3.86
CA HIS A 271 8.42 3.40 4.51
C HIS A 271 8.69 4.31 5.72
N GLN A 272 7.85 5.32 5.97
CA GLN A 272 7.96 6.24 7.12
C GLN A 272 6.65 6.30 7.91
N ILE A 273 6.10 5.13 8.26
CA ILE A 273 4.84 5.05 8.99
C ILE A 273 5.05 4.88 10.49
N LYS A 274 4.10 5.36 11.27
CA LYS A 274 3.95 5.05 12.69
C LYS A 274 2.77 4.09 12.83
N SER A 275 3.02 2.91 13.38
CA SER A 275 1.98 1.92 13.67
C SER A 275 0.92 2.49 14.59
N LEU A 276 -0.36 2.15 14.36
CA LEU A 276 -1.47 2.57 15.20
C LEU A 276 -1.58 1.62 16.41
N ASP A 277 -1.57 2.16 17.63
CA ASP A 277 -1.59 1.33 18.83
C ASP A 277 -2.95 0.65 19.06
N MET A 278 -2.91 -0.66 19.27
CA MET A 278 -4.07 -1.54 19.52
C MET A 278 -3.70 -2.62 20.53
N SER A 279 -4.71 -3.20 21.17
CA SER A 279 -4.53 -4.37 22.03
C SER A 279 -5.70 -5.35 21.90
N LEU A 280 -5.38 -6.64 21.95
CA LEU A 280 -6.37 -7.71 22.13
C LEU A 280 -6.51 -8.02 23.63
N LYS A 281 -7.72 -8.00 24.16
CA LYS A 281 -7.98 -8.14 25.59
C LYS A 281 -9.07 -9.16 25.87
N ALA A 282 -8.83 -10.03 26.85
CA ALA A 282 -9.86 -10.92 27.36
C ALA A 282 -11.10 -10.13 27.79
N CYS A 283 -12.27 -10.68 27.56
CA CYS A 283 -13.56 -10.13 27.99
C CYS A 283 -14.55 -11.28 28.27
N GLU A 284 -15.57 -10.96 29.05
CA GLU A 284 -16.69 -11.85 29.33
C GLU A 284 -17.62 -12.03 28.13
#